data_643753ed3dd3d226d60c71685746ba42
#
_entry.id   643753ed3dd3d226d60c71685746ba42
#
_cell.length_a   1.000
_cell.length_b   1.000
_cell.length_c   1.000
_cell.angle_alpha   90.00
_cell.angle_beta   90.00
_cell.angle_gamma   90.00
#
_symmetry.space_group_name_H-M   'P 1'
#
loop_
_entity.id
_entity.type
_entity.pdbx_description
1 polymer ?
#
loop_
_entity_poly.entity_id
_entity_poly.type
_entity_poly.pdbx_seq_one_letter_code
_entity_poly.pdbx_strand_id
1 'polypeptide(L)'
;SPSSNAARNTSTVSSNSINAPRSDERRNIIVAISAGHGGEDPGGIGFDGKLREKNITLKIARALFDQLERMPGYTPIMIRDGDYYVELQRRSEIAREKRADLFVAVHTDWYRTSRANGLTIYALSGDRADRENSRRVAHKENNADLLGGVGGDLDLSSWDDDVALTLVSLQMAWSMEQSLIAGTRVLESLNGMTRLRRDRVQQASLEVLKSPDIPSMLIE
;
A
#
# COMPACT_ATOMS: atom_id res chain seq x y z
N SER A 1 73.26 -12.37 -31.75
CA SER A 1 72.12 -11.52 -31.46
C SER A 1 70.96 -12.35 -30.91
N PRO A 2 70.47 -12.13 -29.69
CA PRO A 2 69.33 -12.87 -29.16
C PRO A 2 68.03 -12.06 -29.27
N SER A 3 67.02 -12.73 -29.78
CA SER A 3 65.60 -12.23 -29.83
C SER A 3 64.97 -12.36 -28.48
N SER A 4 64.44 -11.26 -27.97
CA SER A 4 63.61 -11.23 -26.75
C SER A 4 62.12 -11.46 -27.08
N ASN A 5 61.60 -12.57 -26.62
CA ASN A 5 60.17 -12.87 -26.65
C ASN A 5 59.50 -12.23 -25.41
N ALA A 6 58.71 -11.20 -25.62
CA ALA A 6 57.86 -10.65 -24.59
C ALA A 6 56.48 -11.35 -24.60
N ALA A 7 56.25 -12.16 -23.60
CA ALA A 7 54.96 -12.79 -23.36
C ALA A 7 53.95 -11.73 -22.85
N ARG A 8 52.87 -11.50 -23.60
CA ARG A 8 51.71 -10.72 -23.14
C ARG A 8 50.84 -11.57 -22.23
N ASN A 9 50.82 -11.26 -20.96
CA ASN A 9 49.82 -11.77 -20.03
C ASN A 9 48.49 -11.09 -20.32
N THR A 10 47.57 -11.79 -20.94
CA THR A 10 46.16 -11.42 -21.02
C THR A 10 45.47 -12.01 -19.80
N SER A 11 45.27 -11.18 -18.78
CA SER A 11 44.36 -11.50 -17.64
C SER A 11 42.93 -11.48 -18.16
N THR A 12 42.35 -12.66 -18.31
CA THR A 12 40.90 -12.85 -18.49
C THR A 12 40.18 -12.44 -17.25
N VAL A 13 39.50 -11.30 -17.30
CA VAL A 13 38.52 -10.92 -16.27
C VAL A 13 37.35 -11.88 -16.38
N SER A 14 37.24 -12.77 -15.42
CA SER A 14 36.08 -13.67 -15.27
C SER A 14 34.84 -12.81 -14.95
N SER A 15 33.96 -12.70 -15.92
CA SER A 15 32.63 -12.10 -15.69
C SER A 15 31.85 -12.99 -14.75
N ASN A 16 31.82 -12.61 -13.48
CA ASN A 16 30.82 -13.16 -12.53
C ASN A 16 29.43 -12.79 -13.04
N SER A 17 28.80 -13.68 -13.76
CA SER A 17 27.37 -13.60 -14.03
C SER A 17 26.65 -13.72 -12.67
N ILE A 18 26.08 -12.62 -12.23
CA ILE A 18 25.14 -12.63 -11.10
C ILE A 18 23.98 -13.52 -11.58
N ASN A 19 23.95 -14.74 -11.09
CA ASN A 19 22.83 -15.65 -11.32
C ASN A 19 21.58 -15.00 -10.72
N ALA A 20 20.70 -14.49 -11.57
CA ALA A 20 19.36 -14.12 -11.13
C ALA A 20 18.71 -15.38 -10.51
N PRO A 21 18.05 -15.29 -9.35
CA PRO A 21 17.42 -16.44 -8.73
C PRO A 21 16.45 -17.10 -9.71
N ARG A 22 16.51 -18.43 -9.78
CA ARG A 22 15.57 -19.21 -10.61
C ARG A 22 14.14 -18.94 -10.15
N SER A 23 13.16 -19.01 -11.04
CA SER A 23 11.75 -18.73 -10.75
C SER A 23 11.19 -19.57 -9.58
N ASP A 24 11.77 -20.73 -9.33
CA ASP A 24 11.38 -21.66 -8.28
C ASP A 24 11.89 -21.29 -6.86
N GLU A 25 12.81 -20.30 -6.77
CA GLU A 25 13.40 -19.85 -5.50
C GLU A 25 12.76 -18.54 -4.97
N ARG A 26 11.78 -17.99 -5.70
CA ARG A 26 11.12 -16.76 -5.27
C ARG A 26 10.11 -17.05 -4.18
N ARG A 27 10.26 -16.37 -3.05
CA ARG A 27 9.23 -16.42 -2.01
C ARG A 27 7.91 -15.81 -2.51
N ASN A 28 6.82 -16.18 -1.88
CA ASN A 28 5.52 -15.56 -2.14
C ASN A 28 5.54 -14.07 -1.85
N ILE A 29 4.74 -13.32 -2.61
CA ILE A 29 4.44 -11.91 -2.37
C ILE A 29 3.44 -11.85 -1.22
N ILE A 30 3.81 -11.17 -0.13
CA ILE A 30 2.96 -11.01 1.05
C ILE A 30 2.12 -9.73 0.85
N VAL A 31 0.80 -9.89 0.81
CA VAL A 31 -0.16 -8.78 0.63
C VAL A 31 -0.91 -8.55 1.92
N ALA A 32 -0.67 -7.41 2.57
CA ALA A 32 -1.42 -6.98 3.75
C ALA A 32 -2.72 -6.29 3.31
N ILE A 33 -3.86 -6.82 3.76
CA ILE A 33 -5.20 -6.33 3.42
C ILE A 33 -5.81 -5.67 4.65
N SER A 34 -6.04 -4.37 4.56
CA SER A 34 -6.63 -3.55 5.61
C SER A 34 -8.06 -3.21 5.27
N ALA A 35 -9.01 -3.84 5.94
CA ALA A 35 -10.40 -3.39 5.91
C ALA A 35 -10.52 -2.06 6.68
N GLY A 36 -11.03 -1.01 6.03
CA GLY A 36 -11.23 0.29 6.66
C GLY A 36 -12.19 0.24 7.84
N HIS A 37 -12.03 1.20 8.78
CA HIS A 37 -12.87 1.32 9.96
C HIS A 37 -12.86 0.09 10.89
N GLY A 38 -13.88 -0.09 11.73
CA GLY A 38 -14.03 -1.25 12.62
C GLY A 38 -14.42 -0.86 14.04
N GLY A 39 -15.03 -1.76 14.81
CA GLY A 39 -15.43 -1.53 16.19
C GLY A 39 -16.33 -0.32 16.35
N GLU A 40 -15.91 0.66 17.15
CA GLU A 40 -16.59 1.93 17.41
C GLU A 40 -16.60 2.88 16.21
N ASP A 41 -15.70 2.75 15.25
CA ASP A 41 -15.70 3.52 14.01
C ASP A 41 -16.54 2.81 12.92
N PRO A 42 -17.77 3.27 12.65
CA PRO A 42 -18.63 2.66 11.66
C PRO A 42 -18.22 2.98 10.22
N GLY A 43 -17.39 4.02 9.98
CA GLY A 43 -17.19 4.63 8.68
C GLY A 43 -18.44 5.28 8.13
N GLY A 44 -18.61 5.31 6.82
CA GLY A 44 -19.80 5.79 6.14
C GLY A 44 -21.04 4.96 6.53
N ILE A 45 -22.18 5.66 6.72
CA ILE A 45 -23.47 5.03 7.08
C ILE A 45 -24.44 5.18 5.91
N GLY A 46 -24.98 4.06 5.43
CA GLY A 46 -25.95 4.01 4.33
C GLY A 46 -27.23 4.82 4.60
N PHE A 47 -27.98 5.18 3.54
CA PHE A 47 -29.21 5.98 3.63
C PHE A 47 -30.26 5.37 4.54
N ASP A 48 -30.28 4.04 4.61
CA ASP A 48 -31.22 3.30 5.46
C ASP A 48 -30.78 3.22 6.94
N GLY A 49 -29.61 3.81 7.27
CA GLY A 49 -28.99 3.75 8.60
C GLY A 49 -28.49 2.36 9.01
N LYS A 50 -28.64 1.34 8.13
CA LYS A 50 -28.31 -0.06 8.46
C LYS A 50 -26.97 -0.49 7.92
N LEU A 51 -26.62 -0.03 6.71
CA LEU A 51 -25.33 -0.31 6.11
C LEU A 51 -24.26 0.53 6.79
N ARG A 52 -23.17 -0.11 7.17
CA ARG A 52 -21.98 0.53 7.76
C ARG A 52 -20.76 0.14 6.93
N GLU A 53 -19.93 1.11 6.60
CA GLU A 53 -18.74 0.92 5.79
C GLU A 53 -17.85 -0.19 6.35
N LYS A 54 -17.59 -0.19 7.66
CA LYS A 54 -16.78 -1.21 8.33
C LYS A 54 -17.16 -2.67 8.02
N ASN A 55 -18.46 -2.91 7.80
CA ASN A 55 -18.97 -4.26 7.50
C ASN A 55 -18.77 -4.61 6.03
N ILE A 56 -18.87 -3.63 5.15
CA ILE A 56 -18.68 -3.81 3.69
C ILE A 56 -17.22 -4.00 3.41
N THR A 57 -16.36 -3.16 3.95
CA THR A 57 -14.90 -3.23 3.77
C THR A 57 -14.34 -4.55 4.27
N LEU A 58 -14.84 -5.06 5.41
CA LEU A 58 -14.43 -6.36 5.93
C LEU A 58 -14.85 -7.51 5.00
N LYS A 59 -16.04 -7.45 4.40
CA LYS A 59 -16.50 -8.47 3.43
C LYS A 59 -15.65 -8.46 2.16
N ILE A 60 -15.35 -7.26 1.63
CA ILE A 60 -14.51 -7.13 0.43
C ILE A 60 -13.09 -7.60 0.72
N ALA A 61 -12.52 -7.19 1.86
CA ALA A 61 -11.17 -7.58 2.28
C ALA A 61 -11.04 -9.11 2.43
N ARG A 62 -12.05 -9.78 3.03
CA ARG A 62 -12.08 -11.24 3.13
C ARG A 62 -12.18 -11.90 1.75
N ALA A 63 -13.03 -11.39 0.85
CA ALA A 63 -13.14 -11.92 -0.49
C ALA A 63 -11.81 -11.79 -1.27
N LEU A 64 -11.11 -10.67 -1.11
CA LEU A 64 -9.78 -10.48 -1.68
C LEU A 64 -8.77 -11.45 -1.07
N PHE A 65 -8.78 -11.63 0.26
CA PHE A 65 -7.95 -12.60 0.95
C PHE A 65 -8.16 -14.00 0.39
N ASP A 66 -9.41 -14.47 0.31
CA ASP A 66 -9.76 -15.81 -0.18
C ASP A 66 -9.32 -16.05 -1.64
N GLN A 67 -9.33 -15.00 -2.47
CA GLN A 67 -8.84 -15.09 -3.85
C GLN A 67 -7.32 -15.19 -3.89
N LEU A 68 -6.61 -14.33 -3.17
CA LEU A 68 -5.14 -14.33 -3.15
C LEU A 68 -4.58 -15.61 -2.52
N GLU A 69 -5.24 -16.17 -1.49
CA GLU A 69 -4.84 -17.43 -0.86
C GLU A 69 -4.84 -18.61 -1.82
N ARG A 70 -5.76 -18.58 -2.81
CA ARG A 70 -5.84 -19.62 -3.85
C ARG A 70 -4.87 -19.40 -5.01
N MET A 71 -4.22 -18.23 -5.08
CA MET A 71 -3.30 -17.89 -6.16
C MET A 71 -1.87 -18.28 -5.80
N PRO A 72 -1.20 -19.15 -6.59
CA PRO A 72 0.22 -19.44 -6.36
C PRO A 72 1.07 -18.16 -6.41
N GLY A 73 2.05 -18.08 -5.52
CA GLY A 73 2.98 -16.94 -5.45
C GLY A 73 2.49 -15.78 -4.57
N TYR A 74 1.31 -15.90 -3.93
CA TYR A 74 0.82 -14.91 -2.98
C TYR A 74 0.62 -15.50 -1.59
N THR A 75 0.75 -14.65 -0.58
CA THR A 75 0.44 -14.94 0.82
C THR A 75 -0.32 -13.73 1.38
N PRO A 76 -1.65 -13.75 1.40
CA PRO A 76 -2.43 -12.66 1.97
C PRO A 76 -2.39 -12.68 3.49
N ILE A 77 -2.44 -11.51 4.11
CA ILE A 77 -2.66 -11.33 5.55
C ILE A 77 -3.76 -10.30 5.78
N MET A 78 -4.61 -10.51 6.77
CA MET A 78 -5.62 -9.55 7.19
C MET A 78 -5.06 -8.69 8.33
N ILE A 79 -5.21 -7.36 8.23
CA ILE A 79 -4.89 -6.42 9.32
C ILE A 79 -5.93 -6.53 10.45
N ARG A 80 -7.21 -6.68 10.09
CA ARG A 80 -8.28 -7.09 10.99
C ARG A 80 -9.15 -8.14 10.32
N ASP A 81 -9.52 -9.14 11.04
CA ASP A 81 -10.37 -10.25 10.61
C ASP A 81 -11.76 -10.25 11.28
N GLY A 82 -12.04 -9.27 12.14
CA GLY A 82 -13.26 -9.10 12.89
C GLY A 82 -13.75 -7.65 12.93
N ASP A 83 -14.84 -7.43 13.67
CA ASP A 83 -15.39 -6.09 13.93
C ASP A 83 -14.74 -5.46 15.17
N TYR A 84 -13.50 -5.06 15.05
CA TYR A 84 -12.75 -4.28 16.02
C TYR A 84 -11.95 -3.19 15.30
N TYR A 85 -11.68 -2.10 16.00
CA TYR A 85 -10.89 -1.00 15.48
C TYR A 85 -9.40 -1.30 15.57
N VAL A 86 -8.67 -0.94 14.53
CA VAL A 86 -7.20 -0.92 14.50
C VAL A 86 -6.77 0.48 14.09
N GLU A 87 -5.97 1.12 14.93
CA GLU A 87 -5.41 2.46 14.69
C GLU A 87 -4.69 2.53 13.34
N LEU A 88 -4.72 3.70 12.69
CA LEU A 88 -4.15 3.87 11.34
C LEU A 88 -2.66 3.51 11.32
N GLN A 89 -1.90 3.99 12.29
CA GLN A 89 -0.48 3.69 12.42
C GLN A 89 -0.25 2.18 12.67
N ARG A 90 -1.03 1.58 13.57
CA ARG A 90 -0.91 0.16 13.91
C ARG A 90 -1.14 -0.76 12.71
N ARG A 91 -1.95 -0.33 11.73
CA ARG A 91 -2.18 -1.08 10.49
C ARG A 91 -0.90 -1.27 9.69
N SER A 92 -0.10 -0.22 9.52
CA SER A 92 1.19 -0.30 8.81
C SER A 92 2.24 -1.06 9.62
N GLU A 93 2.23 -0.95 10.95
CA GLU A 93 3.12 -1.73 11.81
C GLU A 93 2.87 -3.23 11.70
N ILE A 94 1.59 -3.66 11.75
CA ILE A 94 1.22 -5.07 11.56
C ILE A 94 1.70 -5.58 10.20
N ALA A 95 1.53 -4.78 9.14
CA ALA A 95 2.01 -5.13 7.81
C ALA A 95 3.53 -5.31 7.79
N ARG A 96 4.27 -4.41 8.47
CA ARG A 96 5.73 -4.48 8.59
C ARG A 96 6.19 -5.69 9.41
N GLU A 97 5.56 -5.97 10.56
CA GLU A 97 5.84 -7.18 11.38
C GLU A 97 5.68 -8.47 10.58
N LYS A 98 4.71 -8.49 9.66
CA LYS A 98 4.44 -9.61 8.76
C LYS A 98 5.27 -9.59 7.48
N ARG A 99 6.18 -8.59 7.33
CA ARG A 99 7.04 -8.43 6.16
C ARG A 99 6.24 -8.34 4.84
N ALA A 100 5.15 -7.58 4.85
CA ALA A 100 4.33 -7.37 3.67
C ALA A 100 5.12 -6.67 2.56
N ASP A 101 4.91 -7.11 1.33
CA ASP A 101 5.47 -6.50 0.12
C ASP A 101 4.55 -5.45 -0.48
N LEU A 102 3.25 -5.53 -0.15
CA LEU A 102 2.22 -4.62 -0.60
C LEU A 102 1.17 -4.46 0.51
N PHE A 103 0.74 -3.22 0.73
CA PHE A 103 -0.37 -2.90 1.62
C PHE A 103 -1.56 -2.38 0.81
N VAL A 104 -2.73 -2.99 1.01
CA VAL A 104 -3.97 -2.63 0.33
C VAL A 104 -5.03 -2.27 1.37
N ALA A 105 -5.38 -0.99 1.46
CA ALA A 105 -6.52 -0.52 2.24
C ALA A 105 -7.79 -0.59 1.39
N VAL A 106 -8.86 -1.13 1.94
CA VAL A 106 -10.16 -1.25 1.30
C VAL A 106 -11.15 -0.35 2.04
N HIS A 107 -11.71 0.60 1.31
CA HIS A 107 -12.72 1.55 1.76
C HIS A 107 -13.93 1.55 0.84
N THR A 108 -15.02 2.18 1.25
CA THR A 108 -16.21 2.39 0.43
C THR A 108 -16.75 3.78 0.69
N ASP A 109 -16.54 4.67 -0.27
CA ASP A 109 -17.04 6.04 -0.20
C ASP A 109 -18.57 6.05 -0.19
N TRP A 110 -19.13 6.82 0.73
CA TRP A 110 -20.56 6.99 0.82
C TRP A 110 -20.97 8.40 0.39
N TYR A 111 -21.83 8.47 -0.62
CA TYR A 111 -22.37 9.73 -1.10
C TYR A 111 -23.88 9.82 -0.88
N ARG A 112 -24.35 11.03 -0.57
CA ARG A 112 -25.79 11.33 -0.43
C ARG A 112 -26.61 11.10 -1.70
N THR A 113 -26.00 10.74 -2.81
CA THR A 113 -26.69 10.48 -4.07
C THR A 113 -26.26 9.15 -4.67
N SER A 114 -27.23 8.37 -5.15
CA SER A 114 -27.02 7.10 -5.86
C SER A 114 -26.24 7.25 -7.19
N ARG A 115 -25.91 8.47 -7.60
CA ARG A 115 -25.16 8.74 -8.84
C ARG A 115 -23.64 8.58 -8.68
N ALA A 116 -23.14 8.64 -7.44
CA ALA A 116 -21.73 8.43 -7.18
C ALA A 116 -21.46 6.92 -7.07
N ASN A 117 -20.93 6.34 -8.13
CA ASN A 117 -20.50 4.95 -8.15
C ASN A 117 -19.23 4.82 -9.00
N GLY A 118 -18.51 3.74 -8.80
CA GLY A 118 -17.26 3.45 -9.50
C GLY A 118 -16.08 3.46 -8.55
N LEU A 119 -15.01 2.86 -8.97
CA LEU A 119 -13.81 2.63 -8.18
C LEU A 119 -12.78 3.74 -8.39
N THR A 120 -12.12 4.14 -7.31
CA THR A 120 -10.94 5.01 -7.31
C THR A 120 -9.81 4.32 -6.56
N ILE A 121 -8.58 4.44 -7.06
CA ILE A 121 -7.38 4.01 -6.35
C ILE A 121 -6.59 5.25 -5.94
N TYR A 122 -6.17 5.25 -4.67
CA TYR A 122 -5.33 6.28 -4.09
C TYR A 122 -3.97 5.70 -3.72
N ALA A 123 -2.92 6.50 -3.93
CA ALA A 123 -1.59 6.31 -3.39
C ALA A 123 -1.19 7.52 -2.55
N LEU A 124 -0.18 7.37 -1.70
CA LEU A 124 0.34 8.48 -0.90
C LEU A 124 0.86 9.59 -1.82
N SER A 125 0.56 10.85 -1.48
CA SER A 125 1.13 12.02 -2.15
C SER A 125 2.32 12.57 -1.40
N GLY A 126 3.32 13.09 -2.15
CA GLY A 126 4.23 14.09 -1.61
C GLY A 126 3.54 15.46 -1.51
N ASP A 127 4.10 16.41 -0.79
CA ASP A 127 3.53 17.67 -0.26
C ASP A 127 2.73 18.59 -1.20
N ARG A 128 2.53 18.27 -2.48
CA ARG A 128 1.98 19.22 -3.46
C ARG A 128 0.88 18.72 -4.40
N ALA A 129 0.43 17.48 -4.30
CA ALA A 129 -0.44 16.87 -5.33
C ALA A 129 -1.94 16.85 -5.02
N ASP A 130 -2.38 17.40 -3.89
CA ASP A 130 -3.75 17.21 -3.42
C ASP A 130 -4.75 18.06 -4.18
N ARG A 131 -5.55 17.40 -5.00
CA ARG A 131 -6.81 17.96 -5.51
C ARG A 131 -7.82 18.03 -4.36
N GLU A 132 -8.79 18.93 -4.45
CA GLU A 132 -9.84 19.14 -3.44
C GLU A 132 -10.55 17.84 -3.01
N ASN A 133 -10.85 16.93 -3.93
CA ASN A 133 -11.46 15.63 -3.61
C ASN A 133 -10.53 14.73 -2.80
N SER A 134 -9.24 14.69 -3.14
CA SER A 134 -8.26 13.90 -2.40
C SER A 134 -8.08 14.43 -0.98
N ARG A 135 -8.14 15.75 -0.79
CA ARG A 135 -8.12 16.37 0.55
C ARG A 135 -9.32 15.98 1.39
N ARG A 136 -10.51 15.93 0.80
CA ARG A 136 -11.74 15.51 1.51
C ARG A 136 -11.67 14.07 1.96
N VAL A 137 -11.20 13.16 1.09
CA VAL A 137 -10.99 11.75 1.44
C VAL A 137 -9.95 11.64 2.55
N ALA A 138 -8.78 12.29 2.40
CA ALA A 138 -7.73 12.28 3.40
C ALA A 138 -8.24 12.78 4.77
N HIS A 139 -9.02 13.87 4.79
CA HIS A 139 -9.57 14.42 6.03
C HIS A 139 -10.55 13.45 6.70
N LYS A 140 -11.42 12.79 5.92
CA LYS A 140 -12.38 11.80 6.42
C LYS A 140 -11.65 10.61 7.05
N GLU A 141 -10.69 10.04 6.33
CA GLU A 141 -9.99 8.82 6.75
C GLU A 141 -9.04 9.08 7.92
N ASN A 142 -8.33 10.21 7.92
CA ASN A 142 -7.42 10.57 9.01
C ASN A 142 -8.15 10.87 10.33
N ASN A 143 -9.43 11.24 10.28
CA ASN A 143 -10.24 11.45 11.47
C ASN A 143 -10.75 10.14 12.11
N ALA A 144 -10.54 8.99 11.50
CA ALA A 144 -10.93 7.70 12.05
C ALA A 144 -10.26 7.43 13.41
N ASP A 145 -9.01 7.87 13.61
CA ASP A 145 -8.30 7.72 14.88
C ASP A 145 -8.94 8.53 16.02
N LEU A 146 -9.57 9.67 15.72
CA LEU A 146 -10.29 10.45 16.72
C LEU A 146 -11.54 9.72 17.24
N LEU A 147 -12.20 8.95 16.37
CA LEU A 147 -13.34 8.12 16.74
C LEU A 147 -12.89 6.85 17.47
N GLY A 148 -11.73 6.31 17.10
CA GLY A 148 -11.12 5.14 17.75
C GLY A 148 -10.44 5.42 19.09
N GLY A 149 -10.32 6.69 19.48
CA GLY A 149 -9.87 7.08 20.82
C GLY A 149 -8.36 7.09 21.05
N VAL A 150 -7.55 7.14 19.99
CA VAL A 150 -6.08 7.14 20.12
C VAL A 150 -5.44 8.25 19.32
N GLY A 151 -4.70 9.09 20.04
CA GLY A 151 -3.74 10.04 19.46
C GLY A 151 -2.36 9.41 19.45
N GLY A 152 -1.91 8.91 18.30
CA GLY A 152 -0.57 8.36 18.15
C GLY A 152 0.42 9.40 17.66
N ASP A 153 1.31 9.87 18.53
CA ASP A 153 2.50 10.61 18.14
C ASP A 153 3.59 9.63 17.69
N LEU A 154 3.99 9.73 16.42
CA LEU A 154 5.22 9.09 15.94
C LEU A 154 6.40 9.81 16.57
N ASP A 155 6.97 9.23 17.62
CA ASP A 155 8.22 9.71 18.19
C ASP A 155 9.40 9.39 17.24
N LEU A 156 9.65 10.31 16.29
CA LEU A 156 10.82 10.28 15.42
C LEU A 156 12.08 10.83 16.11
N SER A 157 12.00 11.17 17.41
CA SER A 157 13.09 11.79 18.16
C SER A 157 14.30 10.88 18.37
N SER A 158 14.20 9.60 18.10
CA SER A 158 15.32 8.64 18.16
C SER A 158 16.21 8.62 16.90
N TRP A 159 15.89 9.40 15.87
CA TRP A 159 16.62 9.41 14.60
C TRP A 159 17.42 10.72 14.46
N ASP A 160 18.44 10.86 15.25
CA ASP A 160 19.31 12.06 15.27
C ASP A 160 20.40 12.05 14.18
N ASP A 161 20.33 11.09 13.23
CA ASP A 161 21.33 10.94 12.19
C ASP A 161 20.77 11.42 10.82
N ASP A 162 21.34 12.49 10.26
CA ASP A 162 21.02 13.02 8.92
C ASP A 162 21.08 11.95 7.84
N VAL A 163 21.96 10.95 7.97
CA VAL A 163 22.08 9.82 7.05
C VAL A 163 20.84 8.92 7.16
N ALA A 164 20.37 8.62 8.36
CA ALA A 164 19.18 7.81 8.57
C ALA A 164 17.93 8.49 8.01
N LEU A 165 17.76 9.79 8.22
CA LEU A 165 16.67 10.59 7.62
C LEU A 165 16.72 10.57 6.09
N THR A 166 17.91 10.68 5.52
CA THR A 166 18.10 10.62 4.06
C THR A 166 17.69 9.23 3.52
N LEU A 167 18.11 8.15 4.18
CA LEU A 167 17.75 6.78 3.78
C LEU A 167 16.24 6.54 3.88
N VAL A 168 15.59 6.98 4.97
CA VAL A 168 14.13 6.88 5.11
C VAL A 168 13.42 7.67 4.01
N SER A 169 13.89 8.87 3.67
CA SER A 169 13.31 9.69 2.60
C SER A 169 13.42 9.01 1.23
N LEU A 170 14.57 8.40 0.92
CA LEU A 170 14.78 7.64 -0.31
C LEU A 170 13.88 6.40 -0.36
N GLN A 171 13.74 5.69 0.74
CA GLN A 171 12.90 4.51 0.84
C GLN A 171 11.42 4.88 0.68
N MET A 172 10.98 5.98 1.28
CA MET A 172 9.62 6.49 1.11
C MET A 172 9.35 6.89 -0.35
N ALA A 173 10.29 7.59 -1.01
CA ALA A 173 10.16 7.95 -2.42
C ALA A 173 10.02 6.71 -3.31
N TRP A 174 10.83 5.69 -3.08
CA TRP A 174 10.73 4.40 -3.78
C TRP A 174 9.37 3.72 -3.52
N SER A 175 8.94 3.63 -2.27
CA SER A 175 7.65 3.03 -1.87
C SER A 175 6.47 3.74 -2.55
N MET A 176 6.49 5.07 -2.63
CA MET A 176 5.47 5.86 -3.33
C MET A 176 5.46 5.59 -4.83
N GLU A 177 6.61 5.48 -5.48
CA GLU A 177 6.71 5.13 -6.90
C GLU A 177 6.14 3.73 -7.17
N GLN A 178 6.52 2.73 -6.36
CA GLN A 178 5.99 1.38 -6.48
C GLN A 178 4.47 1.33 -6.22
N SER A 179 3.96 2.16 -5.31
CA SER A 179 2.51 2.30 -5.05
C SER A 179 1.76 2.79 -6.29
N LEU A 180 2.30 3.79 -6.99
CA LEU A 180 1.72 4.30 -8.23
C LEU A 180 1.75 3.26 -9.34
N ILE A 181 2.85 2.52 -9.49
CA ILE A 181 2.99 1.44 -10.48
C ILE A 181 1.96 0.34 -10.19
N ALA A 182 1.90 -0.15 -8.95
CA ALA A 182 0.96 -1.20 -8.56
C ALA A 182 -0.49 -0.77 -8.73
N GLY A 183 -0.84 0.44 -8.26
CA GLY A 183 -2.18 0.99 -8.41
C GLY A 183 -2.60 1.17 -9.88
N THR A 184 -1.66 1.59 -10.73
CA THR A 184 -1.91 1.71 -12.18
C THR A 184 -2.20 0.35 -12.81
N ARG A 185 -1.43 -0.69 -12.45
CA ARG A 185 -1.67 -2.05 -12.93
C ARG A 185 -3.03 -2.60 -12.49
N VAL A 186 -3.45 -2.31 -11.27
CA VAL A 186 -4.79 -2.69 -10.78
C VAL A 186 -5.87 -1.95 -11.58
N LEU A 187 -5.74 -0.64 -11.82
CA LEU A 187 -6.69 0.12 -12.64
C LEU A 187 -6.79 -0.42 -14.07
N GLU A 188 -5.66 -0.68 -14.71
CA GLU A 188 -5.61 -1.27 -16.06
C GLU A 188 -6.34 -2.62 -16.11
N SER A 189 -6.13 -3.47 -15.10
CA SER A 189 -6.76 -4.79 -15.01
C SER A 189 -8.27 -4.70 -14.77
N LEU A 190 -8.73 -3.69 -14.06
CA LEU A 190 -10.16 -3.48 -13.75
C LEU A 190 -10.90 -2.72 -14.87
N ASN A 191 -10.18 -2.15 -15.83
CA ASN A 191 -10.79 -1.43 -16.94
C ASN A 191 -11.65 -2.39 -17.79
N GLY A 192 -12.90 -2.03 -17.99
CA GLY A 192 -13.89 -2.87 -18.66
C GLY A 192 -14.54 -3.96 -17.78
N MET A 193 -14.01 -4.24 -16.60
CA MET A 193 -14.61 -5.17 -15.63
C MET A 193 -15.55 -4.45 -14.64
N THR A 194 -15.20 -3.23 -14.27
CA THR A 194 -16.00 -2.40 -13.38
C THR A 194 -15.96 -0.93 -13.83
N ARG A 195 -16.90 -0.13 -13.33
CA ARG A 195 -16.89 1.30 -13.58
C ARG A 195 -15.76 1.94 -12.80
N LEU A 196 -14.84 2.59 -13.51
CA LEU A 196 -13.82 3.43 -12.89
C LEU A 196 -14.36 4.85 -12.74
N ARG A 197 -14.22 5.43 -11.55
CA ARG A 197 -14.53 6.84 -11.27
C ARG A 197 -13.40 7.77 -11.73
N ARG A 198 -12.18 7.24 -11.75
CA ARG A 198 -10.98 7.89 -12.25
C ARG A 198 -10.20 6.92 -13.13
N ASP A 199 -9.64 7.46 -14.20
CA ASP A 199 -8.83 6.73 -15.18
C ASP A 199 -7.36 6.58 -14.79
N ARG A 200 -6.98 7.15 -13.64
CA ARG A 200 -5.62 7.12 -13.09
C ARG A 200 -5.64 7.07 -11.57
N VAL A 201 -4.57 6.57 -10.99
CA VAL A 201 -4.33 6.62 -9.54
C VAL A 201 -4.37 8.06 -9.07
N GLN A 202 -5.14 8.33 -8.03
CA GLN A 202 -5.16 9.61 -7.36
C GLN A 202 -4.10 9.61 -6.26
N GLN A 203 -3.62 10.80 -5.90
CA GLN A 203 -2.67 10.95 -4.80
C GLN A 203 -3.31 11.76 -3.68
N ALA A 204 -3.16 11.30 -2.45
CA ALA A 204 -3.71 11.93 -1.26
C ALA A 204 -2.79 11.72 -0.04
N SER A 205 -2.84 12.64 0.92
CA SER A 205 -2.09 12.52 2.17
C SER A 205 -2.89 11.66 3.16
N LEU A 206 -2.92 10.35 2.90
CA LEU A 206 -3.66 9.36 3.69
C LEU A 206 -2.74 8.77 4.75
N GLU A 207 -3.12 8.92 6.04
CA GLU A 207 -2.31 8.43 7.17
C GLU A 207 -2.07 6.93 7.09
N VAL A 208 -3.10 6.16 6.73
CA VAL A 208 -3.03 4.70 6.61
C VAL A 208 -2.03 4.22 5.55
N LEU A 209 -1.63 5.09 4.61
CA LEU A 209 -0.64 4.78 3.56
C LEU A 209 0.77 5.27 3.88
N LYS A 210 0.99 5.89 5.02
CA LYS A 210 2.29 6.46 5.42
C LYS A 210 3.27 5.40 5.94
N SER A 211 3.48 4.32 5.19
CA SER A 211 4.56 3.38 5.47
C SER A 211 5.78 3.75 4.63
N PRO A 212 6.94 4.01 5.24
CA PRO A 212 8.12 4.40 4.47
C PRO A 212 8.69 3.27 3.62
N ASP A 213 8.41 2.03 3.97
CA ASP A 213 9.08 0.83 3.48
C ASP A 213 8.15 -0.13 2.71
N ILE A 214 6.83 0.08 2.71
CA ILE A 214 5.88 -0.81 2.07
C ILE A 214 5.07 -0.03 1.03
N PRO A 215 5.13 -0.39 -0.27
CA PRO A 215 4.21 0.13 -1.27
C PRO A 215 2.76 -0.03 -0.83
N SER A 216 1.98 1.04 -0.93
CA SER A 216 0.65 1.09 -0.31
C SER A 216 -0.38 1.73 -1.23
N MET A 217 -1.58 1.18 -1.28
CA MET A 217 -2.71 1.78 -2.00
C MET A 217 -4.00 1.67 -1.20
N LEU A 218 -4.91 2.62 -1.44
CA LEU A 218 -6.28 2.58 -0.94
C LEU A 218 -7.22 2.45 -2.14
N ILE A 219 -8.10 1.48 -2.06
CA ILE A 219 -9.17 1.21 -3.04
C ILE A 219 -10.49 1.64 -2.43
N GLU A 220 -11.17 2.53 -3.16
CA GLU A 220 -12.45 3.12 -2.74
C GLU A 220 -13.57 2.85 -3.73
#